data_888bd7366fff381d364c93454ae55d8c
#
_entry.id   888bd7366fff381d364c93454ae55d8c
#
_cell.length_a   1.000
_cell.length_b   1.000
_cell.length_c   1.000
_cell.angle_alpha   90.00
_cell.angle_beta   90.00
_cell.angle_gamma   90.00
#
_symmetry.space_group_name_H-M   'P 1'
#
loop_
_entity.id
_entity.type
_entity.pdbx_description
1 polymer ?
#
loop_
_entity_poly.entity_id
_entity_poly.type
_entity_poly.pdbx_seq_one_letter_code
_entity_poly.pdbx_strand_id
1 'polypeptide(L)'
;MKKIDYVDALRGLAVLGVILVHTNQYGSSNLPSVIGKIIGEGARGVQLFYIASAFTLFLSFKDRYTKEKLPIRNFFIRRFFRIAPMYYLGICYYIFQNGLGPRYWLGNETQITALNILSNFTFLHGFNPYWIASLVPGGWSIAVEMMFYAILPFLFFKIKNINQAFYFFILSLFLKLFLHLIFSRMPLISSGMLWSEYLFIYLPSQLPIFSLGIILYFLVFENESMRNISGKAILLFSGILIAQLSIGTQLILPNHILFGIAFLMLAYGLSVFKFKLLVNPLINYFGKISFSMYLVHFAVLHWLSKFNLVDFWSNGTINFMSRFLLVVALTAIISSILYYLIEVPFQTVGKKIINRWEKRTSAQ
;
A
#
# COMPACT_ATOMS: atom_id res chain seq x y z
N MET A 1 -14.66 16.86 2.88
CA MET A 1 -14.54 15.99 1.68
C MET A 1 -15.64 14.95 1.72
N LYS A 2 -16.43 14.79 0.63
CA LYS A 2 -17.45 13.75 0.53
C LYS A 2 -16.75 12.39 0.55
N LYS A 3 -17.27 11.44 1.31
CA LYS A 3 -16.72 10.07 1.37
C LYS A 3 -16.87 9.42 -0.01
N ILE A 4 -15.81 8.77 -0.51
CA ILE A 4 -15.79 8.13 -1.82
C ILE A 4 -15.74 6.62 -1.58
N ASP A 5 -16.91 5.99 -1.57
CA ASP A 5 -17.09 4.58 -1.18
C ASP A 5 -16.19 3.60 -1.96
N TYR A 6 -16.04 3.79 -3.28
CA TYR A 6 -15.21 2.89 -4.08
C TYR A 6 -13.73 2.95 -3.72
N VAL A 7 -13.24 4.08 -3.19
CA VAL A 7 -11.83 4.19 -2.75
C VAL A 7 -11.59 3.41 -1.46
N ASP A 8 -12.54 3.45 -0.53
CA ASP A 8 -12.48 2.59 0.65
C ASP A 8 -12.56 1.12 0.23
N ALA A 9 -13.41 0.78 -0.77
CA ALA A 9 -13.48 -0.57 -1.32
C ALA A 9 -12.15 -1.02 -1.94
N LEU A 10 -11.47 -0.17 -2.72
CA LEU A 10 -10.15 -0.49 -3.29
C LEU A 10 -9.13 -0.83 -2.19
N ARG A 11 -9.11 -0.06 -1.10
CA ARG A 11 -8.24 -0.35 0.05
C ARG A 11 -8.63 -1.65 0.77
N GLY A 12 -9.93 -1.93 0.87
CA GLY A 12 -10.43 -3.19 1.43
C GLY A 12 -10.00 -4.40 0.60
N LEU A 13 -10.15 -4.33 -0.72
CA LEU A 13 -9.68 -5.36 -1.64
C LEU A 13 -8.16 -5.53 -1.58
N ALA A 14 -7.43 -4.43 -1.49
CA ALA A 14 -5.98 -4.42 -1.39
C ALA A 14 -5.48 -5.17 -0.14
N VAL A 15 -6.05 -4.87 1.04
CA VAL A 15 -5.63 -5.56 2.28
C VAL A 15 -6.03 -7.03 2.27
N LEU A 16 -7.20 -7.37 1.73
CA LEU A 16 -7.62 -8.78 1.60
C LEU A 16 -6.67 -9.57 0.69
N GLY A 17 -6.24 -8.99 -0.45
CA GLY A 17 -5.22 -9.60 -1.32
C GLY A 17 -3.90 -9.84 -0.59
N VAL A 18 -3.42 -8.86 0.18
CA VAL A 18 -2.18 -9.00 0.97
C VAL A 18 -2.32 -10.08 2.06
N ILE A 19 -3.44 -10.12 2.77
CA ILE A 19 -3.68 -11.18 3.77
C ILE A 19 -3.75 -12.54 3.09
N LEU A 20 -4.39 -12.62 1.93
CA LEU A 20 -4.54 -13.87 1.17
C LEU A 20 -3.18 -14.50 0.82
N VAL A 21 -2.26 -13.72 0.24
CA VAL A 21 -0.93 -14.22 -0.13
C VAL A 21 -0.12 -14.63 1.09
N HIS A 22 -0.13 -13.85 2.17
CA HIS A 22 0.64 -14.18 3.36
C HIS A 22 0.04 -15.38 4.12
N THR A 23 -1.27 -15.55 4.10
CA THR A 23 -1.91 -16.75 4.66
C THR A 23 -1.45 -18.03 3.97
N ASN A 24 -1.18 -17.97 2.66
CA ASN A 24 -0.69 -19.14 1.91
C ASN A 24 0.77 -19.53 2.24
N GLN A 25 1.52 -18.64 2.88
CA GLN A 25 2.90 -18.91 3.34
C GLN A 25 2.97 -19.67 4.65
N TYR A 26 1.83 -19.91 5.33
CA TYR A 26 1.74 -20.60 6.61
C TYR A 26 0.89 -21.87 6.47
N GLY A 27 1.31 -22.95 7.14
CA GLY A 27 0.58 -24.21 7.16
C GLY A 27 0.53 -24.93 5.81
N SER A 28 -0.17 -26.05 5.78
CA SER A 28 -0.34 -26.86 4.57
C SER A 28 -1.41 -26.27 3.64
N SER A 29 -1.09 -26.20 2.35
CA SER A 29 -2.06 -25.84 1.31
C SER A 29 -1.74 -26.64 0.05
N ASN A 30 -2.66 -27.53 -0.33
CA ASN A 30 -2.57 -28.27 -1.59
C ASN A 30 -3.53 -27.65 -2.60
N LEU A 31 -3.16 -26.48 -3.12
CA LEU A 31 -3.97 -25.71 -4.06
C LEU A 31 -3.62 -26.08 -5.50
N PRO A 32 -4.60 -26.13 -6.42
CA PRO A 32 -4.32 -26.23 -7.84
C PRO A 32 -3.35 -25.12 -8.27
N SER A 33 -2.40 -25.44 -9.13
CA SER A 33 -1.30 -24.52 -9.51
C SER A 33 -1.78 -23.14 -10.00
N VAL A 34 -2.90 -23.10 -10.73
CA VAL A 34 -3.52 -21.85 -11.22
C VAL A 34 -4.03 -21.01 -10.05
N ILE A 35 -4.71 -21.64 -9.08
CA ILE A 35 -5.23 -20.95 -7.89
C ILE A 35 -4.07 -20.44 -7.05
N GLY A 36 -3.01 -21.23 -6.86
CA GLY A 36 -1.81 -20.83 -6.13
C GLY A 36 -1.13 -19.60 -6.77
N LYS A 37 -1.06 -19.53 -8.10
CA LYS A 37 -0.56 -18.35 -8.83
C LYS A 37 -1.43 -17.11 -8.57
N ILE A 38 -2.75 -17.22 -8.70
CA ILE A 38 -3.68 -16.12 -8.44
C ILE A 38 -3.54 -15.60 -7.00
N ILE A 39 -3.44 -16.49 -6.03
CA ILE A 39 -3.23 -16.13 -4.63
C ILE A 39 -1.88 -15.42 -4.45
N GLY A 40 -0.81 -15.90 -5.11
CA GLY A 40 0.50 -15.26 -5.08
C GLY A 40 0.48 -13.79 -5.53
N GLU A 41 -0.35 -13.47 -6.52
CA GLU A 41 -0.51 -12.08 -7.00
C GLU A 41 -1.33 -11.20 -6.02
N GLY A 42 -1.86 -11.76 -4.94
CA GLY A 42 -2.42 -10.98 -3.83
C GLY A 42 -1.43 -9.96 -3.24
N ALA A 43 -0.11 -10.21 -3.36
CA ALA A 43 0.94 -9.25 -3.03
C ALA A 43 0.80 -7.91 -3.77
N ARG A 44 0.16 -7.91 -4.97
CA ARG A 44 -0.12 -6.70 -5.75
C ARG A 44 -1.14 -5.77 -5.08
N GLY A 45 -1.79 -6.21 -4.00
CA GLY A 45 -2.59 -5.33 -3.15
C GLY A 45 -1.84 -4.07 -2.71
N VAL A 46 -0.50 -4.14 -2.54
CA VAL A 46 0.33 -2.96 -2.21
C VAL A 46 0.27 -1.92 -3.34
N GLN A 47 0.35 -2.34 -4.61
CA GLN A 47 0.22 -1.44 -5.75
C GLN A 47 -1.17 -0.78 -5.81
N LEU A 48 -2.21 -1.54 -5.48
CA LEU A 48 -3.57 -0.99 -5.39
C LEU A 48 -3.70 0.04 -4.25
N PHE A 49 -3.02 -0.17 -3.11
CA PHE A 49 -2.92 0.84 -2.05
C PHE A 49 -2.24 2.12 -2.55
N TYR A 50 -1.14 2.02 -3.30
CA TYR A 50 -0.43 3.19 -3.81
C TYR A 50 -1.28 4.02 -4.78
N ILE A 51 -2.04 3.38 -5.67
CA ILE A 51 -2.99 4.07 -6.57
C ILE A 51 -4.06 4.79 -5.75
N ALA A 52 -4.71 4.09 -4.81
CA ALA A 52 -5.74 4.67 -3.96
C ALA A 52 -5.19 5.80 -3.06
N SER A 53 -3.94 5.66 -2.59
CA SER A 53 -3.25 6.69 -1.80
C SER A 53 -2.96 7.93 -2.64
N ALA A 54 -2.25 7.80 -3.77
CA ALA A 54 -1.90 8.93 -4.63
C ALA A 54 -3.15 9.70 -5.10
N PHE A 55 -4.20 8.98 -5.52
CA PHE A 55 -5.49 9.56 -5.90
C PHE A 55 -6.09 10.41 -4.78
N THR A 56 -6.22 9.83 -3.58
CA THR A 56 -6.87 10.54 -2.45
C THR A 56 -6.02 11.68 -1.91
N LEU A 57 -4.71 11.54 -1.98
CA LEU A 57 -3.78 12.59 -1.55
C LEU A 57 -3.84 13.78 -2.47
N PHE A 58 -3.82 13.55 -3.79
CA PHE A 58 -3.90 14.60 -4.80
C PHE A 58 -5.23 15.35 -4.69
N LEU A 59 -6.34 14.62 -4.58
CA LEU A 59 -7.68 15.18 -4.35
C LEU A 59 -7.74 15.98 -3.04
N SER A 60 -7.26 15.41 -1.94
CA SER A 60 -7.29 16.07 -0.63
C SER A 60 -6.41 17.31 -0.58
N PHE A 61 -5.27 17.30 -1.25
CA PHE A 61 -4.39 18.45 -1.30
C PHE A 61 -5.03 19.58 -2.12
N LYS A 62 -5.64 19.27 -3.29
CA LYS A 62 -6.36 20.24 -4.11
C LYS A 62 -7.52 20.89 -3.35
N ASP A 63 -8.37 20.10 -2.67
CA ASP A 63 -9.52 20.61 -1.91
C ASP A 63 -9.10 21.56 -0.76
N ARG A 64 -7.92 21.38 -0.20
CA ARG A 64 -7.44 22.12 0.97
C ARG A 64 -6.49 23.26 0.64
N TYR A 65 -5.82 23.20 -0.51
CA TYR A 65 -4.79 24.17 -0.89
C TYR A 65 -5.30 25.61 -0.89
N THR A 66 -6.52 25.82 -1.35
CA THR A 66 -7.15 27.15 -1.38
C THR A 66 -7.86 27.54 -0.07
N LYS A 67 -8.06 26.60 0.84
CA LYS A 67 -8.85 26.79 2.08
C LYS A 67 -7.95 26.97 3.31
N GLU A 68 -6.70 26.53 3.26
CA GLU A 68 -5.77 26.55 4.38
C GLU A 68 -4.66 27.59 4.13
N LYS A 69 -4.22 28.29 5.16
CA LYS A 69 -3.15 29.28 5.08
C LYS A 69 -1.77 28.64 4.85
N LEU A 70 -1.53 27.48 5.47
CA LEU A 70 -0.28 26.75 5.38
C LEU A 70 -0.53 25.29 4.93
N PRO A 71 -1.03 25.07 3.70
CA PRO A 71 -1.54 23.78 3.25
C PRO A 71 -0.46 22.69 3.21
N ILE A 72 0.80 23.03 2.88
CA ILE A 72 1.93 22.08 2.85
C ILE A 72 2.23 21.59 4.26
N ARG A 73 2.40 22.48 5.23
CA ARG A 73 2.63 22.11 6.64
C ARG A 73 1.50 21.24 7.17
N ASN A 74 0.26 21.65 6.95
CA ASN A 74 -0.91 20.96 7.43
C ASN A 74 -1.06 19.58 6.77
N PHE A 75 -0.63 19.43 5.50
CA PHE A 75 -0.55 18.15 4.83
C PHE A 75 0.39 17.18 5.57
N PHE A 76 1.62 17.60 5.89
CA PHE A 76 2.58 16.74 6.60
C PHE A 76 2.10 16.37 7.99
N ILE A 77 1.50 17.31 8.75
CA ILE A 77 0.91 17.02 10.06
C ILE A 77 -0.16 15.93 9.94
N ARG A 78 -1.08 16.06 8.99
CA ARG A 78 -2.13 15.05 8.77
C ARG A 78 -1.57 13.68 8.42
N ARG A 79 -0.53 13.61 7.59
CA ARG A 79 0.10 12.34 7.20
C ARG A 79 0.85 11.72 8.36
N PHE A 80 1.61 12.51 9.09
CA PHE A 80 2.31 12.04 10.28
C PHE A 80 1.35 11.43 11.31
N PHE A 81 0.33 12.16 11.72
CA PHE A 81 -0.63 11.67 12.71
C PHE A 81 -1.55 10.55 12.20
N ARG A 82 -1.58 10.27 10.92
CA ARG A 82 -2.25 9.12 10.34
C ARG A 82 -1.40 7.85 10.37
N ILE A 83 -0.10 7.96 10.12
CA ILE A 83 0.79 6.81 9.89
C ILE A 83 1.64 6.51 11.14
N ALA A 84 2.33 7.51 11.68
CA ALA A 84 3.34 7.32 12.71
C ALA A 84 2.83 6.61 13.97
N PRO A 85 1.68 6.94 14.56
CA PRO A 85 1.28 6.32 15.83
C PRO A 85 1.12 4.81 15.74
N MET A 86 0.43 4.34 14.70
CA MET A 86 0.20 2.91 14.51
C MET A 86 1.47 2.19 14.04
N TYR A 87 2.30 2.85 13.22
CA TYR A 87 3.58 2.29 12.78
C TYR A 87 4.57 2.16 13.95
N TYR A 88 4.62 3.15 14.83
CA TYR A 88 5.47 3.12 16.04
C TYR A 88 5.05 2.01 17.01
N LEU A 89 3.73 1.81 17.18
CA LEU A 89 3.24 0.64 17.90
C LEU A 89 3.73 -0.66 17.24
N GLY A 90 3.68 -0.74 15.91
CA GLY A 90 4.21 -1.86 15.15
C GLY A 90 5.71 -2.08 15.40
N ILE A 91 6.53 -1.02 15.40
CA ILE A 91 7.97 -1.12 15.73
C ILE A 91 8.16 -1.75 17.10
N CYS A 92 7.50 -1.21 18.13
CA CYS A 92 7.62 -1.71 19.50
C CYS A 92 7.15 -3.18 19.60
N TYR A 93 6.03 -3.51 18.96
CA TYR A 93 5.47 -4.85 18.97
C TYR A 93 6.39 -5.87 18.26
N TYR A 94 6.93 -5.55 17.09
CA TYR A 94 7.80 -6.49 16.35
C TYR A 94 9.20 -6.63 16.93
N ILE A 95 9.70 -5.62 17.68
CA ILE A 95 10.87 -5.77 18.53
C ILE A 95 10.57 -6.75 19.67
N PHE A 96 9.41 -6.62 20.33
CA PHE A 96 8.99 -7.54 21.38
C PHE A 96 8.79 -8.96 20.84
N GLN A 97 8.10 -9.13 19.71
CA GLN A 97 7.78 -10.43 19.13
C GLN A 97 9.04 -11.18 18.64
N ASN A 98 9.94 -10.50 17.95
CA ASN A 98 11.01 -11.13 17.19
C ASN A 98 12.41 -10.85 17.78
N GLY A 99 12.52 -10.00 18.81
CA GLY A 99 13.82 -9.55 19.34
C GLY A 99 14.60 -8.66 18.36
N LEU A 100 15.89 -8.56 18.56
CA LEU A 100 16.84 -7.78 17.74
C LEU A 100 17.82 -8.66 16.95
N GLY A 101 17.67 -9.98 17.02
CA GLY A 101 18.59 -10.95 16.40
C GLY A 101 18.59 -10.93 14.85
N PRO A 102 19.40 -11.83 14.25
CA PRO A 102 19.57 -11.89 12.81
C PRO A 102 18.26 -12.19 12.09
N ARG A 103 18.11 -11.63 10.90
CA ARG A 103 16.93 -11.77 10.03
C ARG A 103 17.36 -11.79 8.57
N TYR A 104 16.50 -12.35 7.72
CA TYR A 104 16.72 -12.42 6.28
C TYR A 104 17.16 -11.06 5.68
N TRP A 105 16.46 -9.96 5.96
CA TRP A 105 16.74 -8.64 5.40
C TRP A 105 18.03 -7.98 5.91
N LEU A 106 18.63 -8.48 6.98
CA LEU A 106 19.90 -7.95 7.49
C LEU A 106 21.12 -8.49 6.71
N GLY A 107 20.94 -9.46 5.82
CA GLY A 107 22.04 -10.10 5.13
C GLY A 107 23.03 -10.73 6.13
N ASN A 108 24.27 -10.26 6.13
CA ASN A 108 25.32 -10.72 7.05
C ASN A 108 25.34 -9.97 8.41
N GLU A 109 24.49 -8.96 8.61
CA GLU A 109 24.41 -8.27 9.90
C GLU A 109 23.79 -9.20 10.96
N THR A 110 24.42 -9.26 12.13
CA THR A 110 24.03 -10.19 13.19
C THR A 110 22.86 -9.73 14.02
N GLN A 111 22.50 -8.44 13.94
CA GLN A 111 21.43 -7.85 14.74
C GLN A 111 20.88 -6.54 14.16
N ILE A 112 19.70 -6.17 14.61
CA ILE A 112 19.12 -4.85 14.36
C ILE A 112 19.84 -3.83 15.25
N THR A 113 20.45 -2.83 14.62
CA THR A 113 21.18 -1.75 15.31
C THR A 113 20.23 -0.63 15.76
N ALA A 114 20.68 0.20 16.71
CA ALA A 114 19.96 1.40 17.13
C ALA A 114 19.69 2.36 15.94
N LEU A 115 20.64 2.43 14.98
CA LEU A 115 20.49 3.26 13.79
C LEU A 115 19.39 2.74 12.87
N ASN A 116 19.28 1.40 12.71
CA ASN A 116 18.17 0.78 11.99
C ASN A 116 16.82 1.11 12.65
N ILE A 117 16.74 1.00 13.99
CA ILE A 117 15.52 1.36 14.73
C ILE A 117 15.18 2.85 14.53
N LEU A 118 16.15 3.76 14.69
CA LEU A 118 15.96 5.18 14.48
C LEU A 118 15.50 5.50 13.05
N SER A 119 16.06 4.80 12.04
CA SER A 119 15.65 4.97 10.64
C SER A 119 14.20 4.57 10.41
N ASN A 120 13.67 3.58 11.12
CA ASN A 120 12.26 3.20 11.09
C ASN A 120 11.36 4.26 11.74
N PHE A 121 11.74 4.83 12.88
CA PHE A 121 11.00 5.92 13.51
C PHE A 121 10.97 7.20 12.69
N THR A 122 12.01 7.44 11.88
CA THR A 122 12.10 8.60 10.97
C THR A 122 11.63 8.30 9.54
N PHE A 123 11.18 7.07 9.26
CA PHE A 123 10.78 6.57 7.93
C PHE A 123 11.91 6.61 6.87
N LEU A 124 13.17 6.71 7.30
CA LEU A 124 14.33 6.74 6.42
C LEU A 124 14.87 5.33 6.10
N HIS A 125 14.34 4.28 6.71
CA HIS A 125 14.74 2.90 6.46
C HIS A 125 14.57 2.47 4.99
N GLY A 126 13.70 3.14 4.22
CA GLY A 126 13.53 2.88 2.78
C GLY A 126 14.75 3.18 1.90
N PHE A 127 15.73 3.94 2.41
CA PHE A 127 16.97 4.24 1.67
C PHE A 127 18.07 3.21 1.84
N ASN A 128 17.92 2.25 2.76
CA ASN A 128 18.92 1.24 3.02
C ASN A 128 18.38 -0.17 2.66
N PRO A 129 19.05 -0.92 1.76
CA PRO A 129 18.60 -2.24 1.33
C PRO A 129 18.49 -3.27 2.47
N TYR A 130 19.31 -3.16 3.52
CA TYR A 130 19.25 -4.05 4.67
C TYR A 130 18.17 -3.64 5.69
N TRP A 131 17.71 -2.38 5.69
CA TRP A 131 16.78 -1.88 6.70
C TRP A 131 15.35 -1.80 6.23
N ILE A 132 15.14 -1.70 4.90
CA ILE A 132 13.83 -1.40 4.28
C ILE A 132 12.70 -2.34 4.73
N ALA A 133 12.99 -3.61 5.00
CA ALA A 133 12.00 -4.59 5.44
C ALA A 133 12.44 -5.39 6.69
N SER A 134 13.47 -4.93 7.41
CA SER A 134 14.10 -5.71 8.49
C SER A 134 13.32 -5.70 9.80
N LEU A 135 12.65 -4.62 10.16
CA LEU A 135 12.07 -4.43 11.49
C LEU A 135 10.58 -4.78 11.55
N VAL A 136 9.78 -4.11 10.74
CA VAL A 136 8.33 -4.32 10.65
C VAL A 136 8.01 -5.06 9.37
N PRO A 137 7.38 -6.26 9.43
CA PRO A 137 6.93 -6.95 8.22
C PRO A 137 6.00 -6.05 7.38
N GLY A 138 6.29 -5.93 6.08
CA GLY A 138 5.59 -4.99 5.20
C GLY A 138 5.99 -3.51 5.38
N GLY A 139 6.88 -3.17 6.31
CA GLY A 139 7.32 -1.79 6.60
C GLY A 139 7.92 -1.07 5.39
N TRP A 140 8.48 -1.81 4.44
CA TRP A 140 9.00 -1.26 3.20
C TRP A 140 7.99 -0.39 2.45
N SER A 141 6.74 -0.84 2.39
CA SER A 141 5.69 -0.11 1.68
C SER A 141 5.33 1.21 2.34
N ILE A 142 5.42 1.27 3.67
CA ILE A 142 5.19 2.48 4.46
C ILE A 142 6.33 3.48 4.26
N ALA A 143 7.59 3.01 4.24
CA ALA A 143 8.73 3.87 3.90
C ALA A 143 8.57 4.50 2.51
N VAL A 144 8.24 3.69 1.51
CA VAL A 144 8.04 4.14 0.13
C VAL A 144 6.87 5.13 0.03
N GLU A 145 5.78 4.90 0.75
CA GLU A 145 4.66 5.82 0.82
C GLU A 145 5.04 7.15 1.48
N MET A 146 5.82 7.13 2.57
CA MET A 146 6.30 8.34 3.24
C MET A 146 7.27 9.15 2.36
N MET A 147 8.15 8.47 1.60
CA MET A 147 9.00 9.11 0.59
C MET A 147 8.15 9.77 -0.52
N PHE A 148 7.08 9.10 -0.97
CA PHE A 148 6.15 9.69 -1.94
C PHE A 148 5.43 10.91 -1.35
N TYR A 149 5.05 10.88 -0.06
CA TYR A 149 4.46 12.07 0.59
C TYR A 149 5.41 13.27 0.60
N ALA A 150 6.72 13.05 0.75
CA ALA A 150 7.70 14.13 0.73
C ALA A 150 7.72 14.87 -0.62
N ILE A 151 7.54 14.17 -1.72
CA ILE A 151 7.57 14.76 -3.08
C ILE A 151 6.20 15.21 -3.58
N LEU A 152 5.10 14.76 -2.97
CA LEU A 152 3.74 15.02 -3.45
C LEU A 152 3.39 16.51 -3.59
N PRO A 153 3.71 17.41 -2.64
CA PRO A 153 3.42 18.85 -2.81
C PRO A 153 4.10 19.43 -4.05
N PHE A 154 5.34 19.03 -4.33
CA PHE A 154 6.04 19.45 -5.54
C PHE A 154 5.33 18.93 -6.80
N LEU A 155 4.95 17.65 -6.84
CA LEU A 155 4.20 17.06 -7.95
C LEU A 155 2.87 17.78 -8.19
N PHE A 156 2.15 18.12 -7.11
CA PHE A 156 0.90 18.87 -7.21
C PHE A 156 1.07 20.23 -7.88
N PHE A 157 2.19 20.93 -7.63
CA PHE A 157 2.47 22.20 -8.29
C PHE A 157 2.89 22.07 -9.76
N LYS A 158 3.48 20.93 -10.11
CA LYS A 158 3.97 20.68 -11.48
C LYS A 158 2.93 20.03 -12.38
N ILE A 159 2.07 19.16 -11.82
CA ILE A 159 1.10 18.37 -12.58
C ILE A 159 -0.27 19.05 -12.46
N LYS A 160 -0.73 19.70 -13.55
CA LYS A 160 -1.98 20.48 -13.59
C LYS A 160 -3.05 19.90 -14.50
N ASN A 161 -2.72 18.94 -15.36
CA ASN A 161 -3.62 18.32 -16.31
C ASN A 161 -3.21 16.87 -16.58
N ILE A 162 -4.10 16.15 -17.29
CA ILE A 162 -3.92 14.73 -17.58
C ILE A 162 -2.66 14.47 -18.42
N ASN A 163 -2.31 15.34 -19.37
CA ASN A 163 -1.13 15.16 -20.22
C ASN A 163 0.15 15.20 -19.37
N GLN A 164 0.25 16.15 -18.44
CA GLN A 164 1.39 16.23 -17.51
C GLN A 164 1.45 15.04 -16.57
N ALA A 165 0.30 14.47 -16.15
CA ALA A 165 0.26 13.24 -15.38
C ALA A 165 0.77 12.04 -16.20
N PHE A 166 0.42 11.94 -17.48
CA PHE A 166 0.98 10.94 -18.39
C PHE A 166 2.48 11.12 -18.62
N TYR A 167 2.96 12.35 -18.84
CA TYR A 167 4.40 12.62 -18.94
C TYR A 167 5.14 12.20 -17.67
N PHE A 168 4.57 12.46 -16.50
CA PHE A 168 5.14 12.02 -15.23
C PHE A 168 5.17 10.49 -15.11
N PHE A 169 4.12 9.79 -15.57
CA PHE A 169 4.13 8.32 -15.65
C PHE A 169 5.26 7.81 -16.54
N ILE A 170 5.38 8.32 -17.77
CA ILE A 170 6.43 7.91 -18.71
C ILE A 170 7.82 8.21 -18.13
N LEU A 171 8.03 9.40 -17.55
CA LEU A 171 9.29 9.77 -16.92
C LEU A 171 9.64 8.85 -15.73
N SER A 172 8.67 8.56 -14.87
CA SER A 172 8.87 7.66 -13.74
C SER A 172 9.16 6.21 -14.18
N LEU A 173 8.52 5.75 -15.25
CA LEU A 173 8.81 4.45 -15.86
C LEU A 173 10.22 4.41 -16.47
N PHE A 174 10.61 5.44 -17.20
CA PHE A 174 11.97 5.57 -17.73
C PHE A 174 13.00 5.59 -16.59
N LEU A 175 12.79 6.40 -15.57
CA LEU A 175 13.67 6.46 -14.39
C LEU A 175 13.81 5.09 -13.73
N LYS A 176 12.70 4.37 -13.53
CA LYS A 176 12.71 2.99 -12.99
C LYS A 176 13.53 2.05 -13.85
N LEU A 177 13.33 2.05 -15.16
CA LEU A 177 14.07 1.15 -16.09
C LEU A 177 15.55 1.52 -16.15
N PHE A 178 15.86 2.80 -16.21
CA PHE A 178 17.23 3.32 -16.26
C PHE A 178 18.02 2.96 -14.98
N LEU A 179 17.45 3.25 -13.80
CA LEU A 179 18.07 2.93 -12.53
C LEU A 179 18.21 1.41 -12.33
N HIS A 180 17.19 0.64 -12.76
CA HIS A 180 17.28 -0.81 -12.70
C HIS A 180 18.40 -1.36 -13.59
N LEU A 181 18.57 -0.81 -14.79
CA LEU A 181 19.64 -1.21 -15.71
C LEU A 181 21.03 -0.95 -15.11
N ILE A 182 21.23 0.20 -14.46
CA ILE A 182 22.50 0.55 -13.81
C ILE A 182 22.72 -0.33 -12.56
N PHE A 183 21.79 -0.30 -11.64
CA PHE A 183 21.96 -0.93 -10.32
C PHE A 183 21.93 -2.46 -10.36
N SER A 184 21.27 -3.08 -11.35
CA SER A 184 21.38 -4.53 -11.53
C SER A 184 22.78 -4.98 -11.95
N ARG A 185 23.56 -4.10 -12.59
CA ARG A 185 24.96 -4.37 -12.99
C ARG A 185 25.99 -3.92 -11.97
N MET A 186 25.61 -3.00 -11.08
CA MET A 186 26.47 -2.40 -10.06
C MET A 186 25.81 -2.55 -8.68
N PRO A 187 25.76 -3.77 -8.11
CA PRO A 187 25.14 -3.97 -6.80
C PRO A 187 25.94 -3.24 -5.72
N LEU A 188 25.22 -2.52 -4.84
CA LEU A 188 25.82 -1.79 -3.71
C LEU A 188 25.96 -2.64 -2.45
N ILE A 189 25.44 -3.88 -2.47
CA ILE A 189 25.56 -4.85 -1.38
C ILE A 189 25.98 -6.22 -1.93
N SER A 190 26.59 -7.04 -1.08
CA SER A 190 27.12 -8.35 -1.45
C SER A 190 26.05 -9.41 -1.76
N SER A 191 24.85 -9.29 -1.15
CA SER A 191 23.75 -10.22 -1.38
C SER A 191 22.98 -9.84 -2.65
N GLY A 192 23.19 -10.53 -3.75
CA GLY A 192 22.49 -10.30 -5.01
C GLY A 192 20.98 -10.50 -4.90
N MET A 193 20.52 -11.45 -4.05
CA MET A 193 19.10 -11.69 -3.83
C MET A 193 18.44 -10.50 -3.13
N LEU A 194 18.96 -10.05 -1.99
CA LEU A 194 18.44 -8.87 -1.27
C LEU A 194 18.52 -7.61 -2.13
N TRP A 195 19.56 -7.48 -2.95
CA TRP A 195 19.69 -6.36 -3.87
C TRP A 195 18.58 -6.35 -4.92
N SER A 196 18.31 -7.50 -5.52
CA SER A 196 17.22 -7.67 -6.48
C SER A 196 15.86 -7.35 -5.87
N GLU A 197 15.59 -7.83 -4.65
CA GLU A 197 14.36 -7.53 -3.91
C GLU A 197 14.26 -6.04 -3.56
N TYR A 198 15.36 -5.41 -3.12
CA TYR A 198 15.39 -3.97 -2.87
C TYR A 198 15.05 -3.16 -4.13
N LEU A 199 15.65 -3.50 -5.28
CA LEU A 199 15.35 -2.83 -6.56
C LEU A 199 13.91 -3.04 -7.03
N PHE A 200 13.20 -4.03 -6.51
CA PHE A 200 11.78 -4.20 -6.75
C PHE A 200 10.94 -3.30 -5.84
N ILE A 201 11.28 -3.21 -4.54
CA ILE A 201 10.43 -2.54 -3.54
C ILE A 201 10.75 -1.05 -3.32
N TYR A 202 11.91 -0.53 -3.73
CA TYR A 202 12.32 0.86 -3.49
C TYR A 202 11.47 1.89 -4.27
N LEU A 203 11.47 3.15 -3.84
CA LEU A 203 10.62 4.19 -4.41
C LEU A 203 10.69 4.31 -5.95
N PRO A 204 11.85 4.36 -6.62
CA PRO A 204 11.90 4.49 -8.08
C PRO A 204 11.16 3.38 -8.83
N SER A 205 11.12 2.16 -8.29
CA SER A 205 10.38 1.04 -8.88
C SER A 205 8.86 1.21 -8.70
N GLN A 206 8.42 1.83 -7.61
CA GLN A 206 7.01 2.00 -7.28
C GLN A 206 6.43 3.35 -7.74
N LEU A 207 7.29 4.29 -8.13
CA LEU A 207 6.87 5.64 -8.54
C LEU A 207 5.88 5.65 -9.73
N PRO A 208 6.05 4.79 -10.77
CA PRO A 208 5.06 4.66 -11.84
C PRO A 208 3.66 4.28 -11.33
N ILE A 209 3.57 3.48 -10.25
CA ILE A 209 2.28 3.08 -9.66
C ILE A 209 1.59 4.27 -8.99
N PHE A 210 2.33 5.10 -8.25
CA PHE A 210 1.78 6.34 -7.68
C PHE A 210 1.32 7.32 -8.77
N SER A 211 2.04 7.40 -9.88
CA SER A 211 1.66 8.27 -11.00
C SER A 211 0.34 7.83 -11.64
N LEU A 212 0.03 6.52 -11.70
CA LEU A 212 -1.28 6.02 -12.11
C LEU A 212 -2.41 6.50 -11.19
N GLY A 213 -2.15 6.65 -9.89
CA GLY A 213 -3.12 7.25 -8.95
C GLY A 213 -3.37 8.74 -9.23
N ILE A 214 -2.34 9.49 -9.68
CA ILE A 214 -2.51 10.88 -10.13
C ILE A 214 -3.29 10.92 -11.46
N ILE A 215 -3.01 10.03 -12.40
CA ILE A 215 -3.80 9.89 -13.65
C ILE A 215 -5.26 9.61 -13.33
N LEU A 216 -5.53 8.69 -12.40
CA LEU A 216 -6.90 8.40 -11.95
C LEU A 216 -7.64 9.66 -11.48
N TYR A 217 -6.95 10.53 -10.74
CA TYR A 217 -7.53 11.80 -10.29
C TYR A 217 -8.02 12.64 -11.48
N PHE A 218 -7.20 12.84 -12.51
CA PHE A 218 -7.58 13.62 -13.68
C PHE A 218 -8.67 12.95 -14.52
N LEU A 219 -8.63 11.63 -14.66
CA LEU A 219 -9.68 10.87 -15.37
C LEU A 219 -11.05 11.02 -14.70
N VAL A 220 -11.09 11.00 -13.37
CA VAL A 220 -12.37 11.05 -12.62
C VAL A 220 -12.93 12.48 -12.53
N PHE A 221 -12.07 13.50 -12.35
CA PHE A 221 -12.53 14.84 -11.99
C PHE A 221 -12.40 15.87 -13.10
N GLU A 222 -11.55 15.67 -14.09
CA GLU A 222 -11.23 16.70 -15.09
C GLU A 222 -11.43 16.25 -16.54
N ASN A 223 -11.81 14.99 -16.79
CA ASN A 223 -12.00 14.47 -18.15
C ASN A 223 -13.47 14.06 -18.39
N GLU A 224 -14.26 14.99 -18.94
CA GLU A 224 -15.69 14.73 -19.24
C GLU A 224 -15.89 13.77 -20.42
N SER A 225 -14.99 13.75 -21.41
CA SER A 225 -15.14 12.90 -22.61
C SER A 225 -15.07 11.39 -22.28
N MET A 226 -14.35 11.01 -21.23
CA MET A 226 -14.25 9.61 -20.80
C MET A 226 -15.50 9.09 -20.08
N ARG A 227 -16.44 9.96 -19.69
CA ARG A 227 -17.70 9.55 -19.01
C ARG A 227 -18.63 8.74 -19.90
N ASN A 228 -18.47 8.82 -21.21
CA ASN A 228 -19.29 8.07 -22.18
C ASN A 228 -18.89 6.59 -22.32
N ILE A 229 -17.75 6.16 -21.72
CA ILE A 229 -17.33 4.76 -21.78
C ILE A 229 -18.07 3.96 -20.72
N SER A 230 -18.61 2.80 -21.12
CA SER A 230 -19.33 1.92 -20.19
C SER A 230 -18.44 1.45 -19.05
N GLY A 231 -18.76 1.86 -17.81
CA GLY A 231 -18.04 1.43 -16.62
C GLY A 231 -18.07 -0.10 -16.43
N LYS A 232 -19.13 -0.79 -16.88
CA LYS A 232 -19.22 -2.26 -16.88
C LYS A 232 -18.18 -2.88 -17.79
N ALA A 233 -18.02 -2.34 -19.01
CA ALA A 233 -17.04 -2.84 -19.97
C ALA A 233 -15.60 -2.66 -19.45
N ILE A 234 -15.31 -1.52 -18.82
CA ILE A 234 -13.99 -1.25 -18.22
C ILE A 234 -13.72 -2.24 -17.07
N LEU A 235 -14.70 -2.52 -16.21
CA LEU A 235 -14.54 -3.46 -15.11
C LEU A 235 -14.31 -4.89 -15.62
N LEU A 236 -15.07 -5.31 -16.65
CA LEU A 236 -14.88 -6.62 -17.26
C LEU A 236 -13.47 -6.75 -17.87
N PHE A 237 -13.03 -5.76 -18.63
CA PHE A 237 -11.71 -5.77 -19.24
C PHE A 237 -10.60 -5.76 -18.17
N SER A 238 -10.74 -4.96 -17.12
CA SER A 238 -9.81 -4.96 -15.97
C SER A 238 -9.74 -6.34 -15.30
N GLY A 239 -10.91 -6.98 -15.08
CA GLY A 239 -10.97 -8.32 -14.49
C GLY A 239 -10.29 -9.38 -15.36
N ILE A 240 -10.51 -9.36 -16.67
CA ILE A 240 -9.84 -10.24 -17.64
C ILE A 240 -8.32 -10.01 -17.62
N LEU A 241 -7.89 -8.76 -17.62
CA LEU A 241 -6.47 -8.41 -17.60
C LEU A 241 -5.79 -8.88 -16.29
N ILE A 242 -6.43 -8.66 -15.13
CA ILE A 242 -5.94 -9.16 -13.84
C ILE A 242 -5.84 -10.69 -13.85
N ALA A 243 -6.86 -11.39 -14.33
CA ALA A 243 -6.86 -12.85 -14.41
C ALA A 243 -5.73 -13.35 -15.31
N GLN A 244 -5.57 -12.76 -16.50
CA GLN A 244 -4.50 -13.14 -17.45
C GLN A 244 -3.10 -12.90 -16.85
N LEU A 245 -2.88 -11.75 -16.21
CA LEU A 245 -1.60 -11.45 -15.56
C LEU A 245 -1.31 -12.43 -14.41
N SER A 246 -2.34 -12.87 -13.67
CA SER A 246 -2.20 -13.82 -12.57
C SER A 246 -1.83 -15.23 -13.01
N ILE A 247 -2.24 -15.64 -14.23
CA ILE A 247 -1.89 -16.96 -14.77
C ILE A 247 -0.45 -17.00 -15.30
N GLY A 248 0.12 -15.84 -15.63
CA GLY A 248 1.51 -15.67 -16.03
C GLY A 248 1.70 -15.65 -17.53
N THR A 249 1.86 -14.47 -18.10
CA THR A 249 2.45 -14.22 -19.41
C THR A 249 3.55 -13.18 -19.24
N GLN A 250 4.75 -13.47 -19.74
CA GLN A 250 5.81 -12.46 -19.75
C GLN A 250 5.47 -11.43 -20.84
N LEU A 251 5.28 -10.20 -20.41
CA LEU A 251 5.08 -9.04 -21.27
C LEU A 251 6.31 -8.13 -21.20
N ILE A 252 6.41 -7.19 -22.12
CA ILE A 252 7.54 -6.25 -22.24
C ILE A 252 7.72 -5.40 -20.94
N LEU A 253 6.62 -5.06 -20.27
CA LEU A 253 6.65 -4.29 -19.04
C LEU A 253 6.68 -5.21 -17.80
N PRO A 254 7.31 -4.77 -16.70
CA PRO A 254 7.29 -5.51 -15.43
C PRO A 254 5.86 -5.76 -14.92
N ASN A 255 5.59 -6.96 -14.41
CA ASN A 255 4.25 -7.39 -13.97
C ASN A 255 3.57 -6.39 -13.01
N HIS A 256 4.28 -5.82 -12.05
CA HIS A 256 3.67 -4.87 -11.11
C HIS A 256 3.17 -3.57 -11.79
N ILE A 257 3.81 -3.15 -12.88
CA ILE A 257 3.34 -1.99 -13.69
C ILE A 257 2.05 -2.36 -14.44
N LEU A 258 2.01 -3.56 -15.04
CA LEU A 258 0.83 -4.04 -15.75
C LEU A 258 -0.37 -4.23 -14.81
N PHE A 259 -0.13 -4.80 -13.62
CA PHE A 259 -1.15 -4.83 -12.55
C PHE A 259 -1.58 -3.41 -12.14
N GLY A 260 -0.65 -2.46 -12.05
CA GLY A 260 -0.97 -1.06 -11.79
C GLY A 260 -1.93 -0.48 -12.84
N ILE A 261 -1.69 -0.74 -14.13
CA ILE A 261 -2.59 -0.32 -15.22
C ILE A 261 -3.96 -1.00 -15.08
N ALA A 262 -4.00 -2.29 -14.81
CA ALA A 262 -5.25 -3.02 -14.58
C ALA A 262 -6.02 -2.45 -13.37
N PHE A 263 -5.33 -2.10 -12.30
CA PHE A 263 -5.92 -1.48 -11.10
C PHE A 263 -6.37 -0.04 -11.33
N LEU A 264 -5.68 0.73 -12.18
CA LEU A 264 -6.18 2.03 -12.65
C LEU A 264 -7.53 1.85 -13.34
N MET A 265 -7.64 0.86 -14.25
CA MET A 265 -8.90 0.57 -14.95
C MET A 265 -9.98 0.09 -14.00
N LEU A 266 -9.65 -0.79 -13.04
CA LEU A 266 -10.56 -1.21 -11.98
C LEU A 266 -11.11 -0.01 -11.19
N ALA A 267 -10.21 0.86 -10.73
CA ALA A 267 -10.57 2.04 -9.95
C ALA A 267 -11.43 3.03 -10.72
N TYR A 268 -11.07 3.27 -11.99
CA TYR A 268 -11.86 4.13 -12.88
C TYR A 268 -13.23 3.51 -13.18
N GLY A 269 -13.30 2.22 -13.50
CA GLY A 269 -14.56 1.50 -13.74
C GLY A 269 -15.51 1.56 -12.52
N LEU A 270 -14.97 1.40 -11.29
CA LEU A 270 -15.75 1.53 -10.05
C LEU A 270 -16.18 2.99 -9.77
N SER A 271 -15.46 3.98 -10.27
CA SER A 271 -15.87 5.39 -10.15
C SER A 271 -17.09 5.73 -11.02
N VAL A 272 -17.21 5.05 -12.17
CA VAL A 272 -18.31 5.23 -13.15
C VAL A 272 -19.49 4.29 -12.85
N PHE A 273 -19.21 3.04 -12.48
CA PHE A 273 -20.22 2.03 -12.21
C PHE A 273 -20.06 1.39 -10.83
N LYS A 274 -21.05 1.58 -9.97
CA LYS A 274 -21.07 0.98 -8.62
C LYS A 274 -21.38 -0.51 -8.69
N PHE A 275 -20.33 -1.34 -8.70
CA PHE A 275 -20.46 -2.80 -8.65
C PHE A 275 -20.60 -3.26 -7.20
N LYS A 276 -21.81 -3.61 -6.79
CA LYS A 276 -22.17 -3.91 -5.39
C LYS A 276 -21.36 -5.06 -4.77
N LEU A 277 -20.89 -6.02 -5.57
CA LEU A 277 -20.06 -7.12 -5.06
C LEU A 277 -18.71 -6.61 -4.52
N LEU A 278 -18.11 -5.61 -5.16
CA LEU A 278 -16.83 -5.03 -4.76
C LEU A 278 -17.00 -3.80 -3.87
N VAL A 279 -18.07 -3.01 -4.06
CA VAL A 279 -18.35 -1.79 -3.30
C VAL A 279 -19.56 -2.04 -2.39
N ASN A 280 -19.29 -2.61 -1.22
CA ASN A 280 -20.28 -2.95 -0.20
C ASN A 280 -19.82 -2.54 1.21
N PRO A 281 -20.70 -2.51 2.22
CA PRO A 281 -20.37 -2.04 3.56
C PRO A 281 -19.22 -2.79 4.23
N LEU A 282 -19.09 -4.10 4.02
CA LEU A 282 -18.04 -4.92 4.63
C LEU A 282 -16.67 -4.59 4.05
N ILE A 283 -16.54 -4.58 2.72
CA ILE A 283 -15.28 -4.25 2.04
C ILE A 283 -14.89 -2.79 2.32
N ASN A 284 -15.85 -1.87 2.33
CA ASN A 284 -15.62 -0.46 2.70
C ASN A 284 -15.14 -0.33 4.15
N TYR A 285 -15.66 -1.16 5.06
CA TYR A 285 -15.20 -1.17 6.44
C TYR A 285 -13.75 -1.67 6.54
N PHE A 286 -13.40 -2.75 5.85
CA PHE A 286 -12.01 -3.21 5.77
C PHE A 286 -11.10 -2.12 5.17
N GLY A 287 -11.55 -1.39 4.17
CA GLY A 287 -10.83 -0.25 3.63
C GLY A 287 -10.59 0.88 4.64
N LYS A 288 -11.57 1.13 5.51
CA LYS A 288 -11.45 2.12 6.58
C LYS A 288 -10.37 1.77 7.60
N ILE A 289 -10.26 0.49 7.99
CA ILE A 289 -9.30 -0.02 8.97
C ILE A 289 -8.08 -0.67 8.33
N SER A 290 -7.91 -0.53 7.01
CA SER A 290 -6.93 -1.27 6.20
C SER A 290 -5.49 -1.09 6.62
N PHE A 291 -5.12 0.08 7.15
CA PHE A 291 -3.77 0.35 7.64
C PHE A 291 -3.44 -0.47 8.89
N SER A 292 -4.35 -0.50 9.87
CA SER A 292 -4.21 -1.39 11.02
C SER A 292 -4.21 -2.87 10.59
N MET A 293 -5.11 -3.28 9.67
CA MET A 293 -5.13 -4.66 9.16
C MET A 293 -3.82 -5.05 8.49
N TYR A 294 -3.22 -4.14 7.73
CA TYR A 294 -1.95 -4.35 7.06
C TYR A 294 -0.79 -4.59 8.04
N LEU A 295 -0.77 -3.93 9.19
CA LEU A 295 0.26 -4.13 10.21
C LEU A 295 0.01 -5.35 11.11
N VAL A 296 -1.26 -5.67 11.38
CA VAL A 296 -1.66 -6.68 12.37
C VAL A 296 -1.65 -8.09 11.81
N HIS A 297 -1.92 -8.30 10.50
CA HIS A 297 -2.11 -9.64 9.97
C HIS A 297 -0.87 -10.55 10.12
N PHE A 298 0.34 -10.00 10.04
CA PHE A 298 1.57 -10.76 10.28
C PHE A 298 1.68 -11.22 11.75
N ALA A 299 1.25 -10.38 12.69
CA ALA A 299 1.18 -10.77 14.10
C ALA A 299 0.18 -11.90 14.33
N VAL A 300 -1.01 -11.81 13.72
CA VAL A 300 -2.03 -12.86 13.78
C VAL A 300 -1.49 -14.17 13.20
N LEU A 301 -0.88 -14.13 12.02
CA LEU A 301 -0.29 -15.33 11.40
C LEU A 301 0.82 -15.93 12.26
N HIS A 302 1.68 -15.12 12.85
CA HIS A 302 2.74 -15.59 13.75
C HIS A 302 2.16 -16.34 14.96
N TRP A 303 1.18 -15.76 15.65
CA TRP A 303 0.61 -16.40 16.84
C TRP A 303 -0.22 -17.63 16.51
N LEU A 304 -0.99 -17.61 15.43
CA LEU A 304 -1.69 -18.82 14.97
C LEU A 304 -0.70 -19.95 14.66
N SER A 305 0.42 -19.65 13.99
CA SER A 305 1.46 -20.65 13.73
C SER A 305 2.11 -21.14 15.01
N LYS A 306 2.44 -20.26 15.93
CA LYS A 306 3.05 -20.62 17.23
C LYS A 306 2.17 -21.52 18.09
N PHE A 307 0.84 -21.34 18.00
CA PHE A 307 -0.13 -22.18 18.71
C PHE A 307 -0.62 -23.40 17.89
N ASN A 308 0.00 -23.69 16.74
CA ASN A 308 -0.40 -24.76 15.82
C ASN A 308 -1.86 -24.65 15.33
N LEU A 309 -2.37 -23.42 15.21
CA LEU A 309 -3.72 -23.11 14.73
C LEU A 309 -3.72 -22.69 13.25
N VAL A 310 -2.90 -23.35 12.43
CA VAL A 310 -2.77 -23.08 10.99
C VAL A 310 -3.25 -24.23 10.13
N ASP A 311 -3.34 -25.43 10.70
CA ASP A 311 -3.79 -26.66 10.02
C ASP A 311 -4.94 -27.30 10.80
N PHE A 312 -6.13 -27.32 10.19
CA PHE A 312 -7.38 -27.80 10.81
C PHE A 312 -7.92 -29.07 10.15
N TRP A 313 -7.59 -29.26 8.86
CA TRP A 313 -8.18 -30.26 7.99
C TRP A 313 -7.13 -30.98 7.17
N SER A 314 -7.36 -32.24 6.85
CA SER A 314 -6.51 -33.02 5.95
C SER A 314 -6.57 -32.50 4.49
N ASN A 315 -7.70 -31.91 4.07
CA ASN A 315 -7.83 -31.32 2.76
C ASN A 315 -7.18 -29.92 2.73
N GLY A 316 -6.10 -29.79 1.96
CA GLY A 316 -5.31 -28.55 1.92
C GLY A 316 -6.06 -27.32 1.41
N THR A 317 -7.03 -27.48 0.49
CA THR A 317 -7.84 -26.36 -0.01
C THR A 317 -8.82 -25.87 1.07
N ILE A 318 -9.52 -26.78 1.74
CA ILE A 318 -10.43 -26.43 2.84
C ILE A 318 -9.64 -25.82 4.00
N ASN A 319 -8.47 -26.38 4.28
CA ASN A 319 -7.57 -25.90 5.32
C ASN A 319 -7.11 -24.45 5.04
N PHE A 320 -6.68 -24.16 3.82
CA PHE A 320 -6.31 -22.81 3.41
C PHE A 320 -7.48 -21.82 3.55
N MET A 321 -8.68 -22.19 3.07
CA MET A 321 -9.86 -21.32 3.15
C MET A 321 -10.27 -21.04 4.61
N SER A 322 -10.27 -22.07 5.46
CA SER A 322 -10.58 -21.94 6.90
C SER A 322 -9.58 -21.02 7.60
N ARG A 323 -8.27 -21.21 7.33
CA ARG A 323 -7.20 -20.38 7.85
C ARG A 323 -7.34 -18.94 7.38
N PHE A 324 -7.60 -18.72 6.09
CA PHE A 324 -7.79 -17.37 5.54
C PHE A 324 -8.95 -16.63 6.21
N LEU A 325 -10.11 -17.27 6.36
CA LEU A 325 -11.27 -16.68 7.03
C LEU A 325 -10.97 -16.35 8.50
N LEU A 326 -10.28 -17.25 9.21
CA LEU A 326 -9.87 -17.04 10.61
C LEU A 326 -8.90 -15.85 10.71
N VAL A 327 -7.88 -15.78 9.86
CA VAL A 327 -6.90 -14.68 9.84
C VAL A 327 -7.59 -13.36 9.54
N VAL A 328 -8.48 -13.30 8.54
CA VAL A 328 -9.25 -12.09 8.23
C VAL A 328 -10.11 -11.66 9.42
N ALA A 329 -10.83 -12.57 10.05
CA ALA A 329 -11.71 -12.28 11.18
C ALA A 329 -10.92 -11.74 12.38
N LEU A 330 -9.87 -12.44 12.82
CA LEU A 330 -9.04 -12.02 13.94
C LEU A 330 -8.32 -10.68 13.65
N THR A 331 -7.76 -10.55 12.44
CA THR A 331 -7.13 -9.31 12.01
C THR A 331 -8.12 -8.14 12.01
N ALA A 332 -9.34 -8.34 11.51
CA ALA A 332 -10.37 -7.30 11.49
C ALA A 332 -10.80 -6.88 12.90
N ILE A 333 -10.98 -7.83 13.82
CA ILE A 333 -11.34 -7.56 15.22
C ILE A 333 -10.24 -6.72 15.89
N ILE A 334 -8.99 -7.21 15.88
CA ILE A 334 -7.86 -6.53 16.52
C ILE A 334 -7.66 -5.15 15.89
N SER A 335 -7.69 -5.08 14.56
CA SER A 335 -7.52 -3.81 13.83
C SER A 335 -8.63 -2.80 14.09
N SER A 336 -9.86 -3.26 14.31
CA SER A 336 -10.97 -2.37 14.70
C SER A 336 -10.70 -1.73 16.07
N ILE A 337 -10.24 -2.50 17.03
CA ILE A 337 -9.86 -2.01 18.36
C ILE A 337 -8.74 -0.96 18.24
N LEU A 338 -7.65 -1.31 17.54
CA LEU A 338 -6.50 -0.43 17.37
C LEU A 338 -6.84 0.85 16.56
N TYR A 339 -7.71 0.72 15.56
CA TYR A 339 -8.19 1.86 14.79
C TYR A 339 -8.88 2.90 15.69
N TYR A 340 -9.81 2.47 16.56
CA TYR A 340 -10.53 3.38 17.45
C TYR A 340 -9.69 3.85 18.64
N LEU A 341 -8.76 3.05 19.15
CA LEU A 341 -7.93 3.42 20.29
C LEU A 341 -6.69 4.24 19.91
N ILE A 342 -6.17 4.09 18.69
CA ILE A 342 -4.92 4.74 18.27
C ILE A 342 -5.14 5.63 17.04
N GLU A 343 -5.56 5.09 15.89
CA GLU A 343 -5.61 5.89 14.66
C GLU A 343 -6.53 7.10 14.79
N VAL A 344 -7.76 6.92 15.25
CA VAL A 344 -8.75 8.00 15.35
C VAL A 344 -8.36 9.08 16.36
N PRO A 345 -7.93 8.76 17.60
CA PRO A 345 -7.47 9.76 18.56
C PRO A 345 -6.30 10.60 18.05
N PHE A 346 -5.26 9.95 17.51
CA PHE A 346 -4.08 10.66 17.01
C PHE A 346 -4.38 11.52 15.79
N GLN A 347 -5.22 11.06 14.86
CA GLN A 347 -5.72 11.91 13.76
C GLN A 347 -6.50 13.12 14.28
N THR A 348 -7.24 12.97 15.38
CA THR A 348 -7.95 14.07 16.03
C THR A 348 -6.98 15.07 16.67
N VAL A 349 -5.90 14.59 17.30
CA VAL A 349 -4.80 15.44 17.81
C VAL A 349 -4.20 16.26 16.66
N GLY A 350 -3.85 15.62 15.55
CA GLY A 350 -3.33 16.31 14.37
C GLY A 350 -4.27 17.41 13.85
N LYS A 351 -5.58 17.14 13.79
CA LYS A 351 -6.60 18.15 13.42
C LYS A 351 -6.64 19.32 14.42
N LYS A 352 -6.58 19.04 15.72
CA LYS A 352 -6.56 20.09 16.78
C LYS A 352 -5.32 20.98 16.65
N ILE A 353 -4.13 20.41 16.38
CA ILE A 353 -2.89 21.16 16.14
C ILE A 353 -3.05 22.10 14.95
N ILE A 354 -3.52 21.57 13.82
CA ILE A 354 -3.77 22.38 12.60
C ILE A 354 -4.71 23.52 12.90
N ASN A 355 -5.88 23.25 13.49
CA ASN A 355 -6.89 24.28 13.79
C ASN A 355 -6.34 25.38 14.73
N ARG A 356 -5.53 25.00 15.73
CA ARG A 356 -4.90 25.96 16.65
C ARG A 356 -3.92 26.87 15.90
N TRP A 357 -3.15 26.33 14.98
CA TRP A 357 -2.17 27.11 14.23
C TRP A 357 -2.80 27.99 13.16
N GLU A 358 -3.83 27.49 12.45
CA GLU A 358 -4.59 28.30 11.50
C GLU A 358 -5.25 29.54 12.17
N LYS A 359 -5.80 29.38 13.40
CA LYS A 359 -6.35 30.49 14.18
C LYS A 359 -5.28 31.53 14.56
N ARG A 360 -4.10 31.11 14.98
CA ARG A 360 -2.98 32.03 15.34
C ARG A 360 -2.52 32.85 14.13
N THR A 361 -2.40 32.24 12.95
CA THR A 361 -2.05 32.93 11.73
C THR A 361 -3.16 33.86 11.21
N SER A 362 -4.40 33.75 11.72
CA SER A 362 -5.51 34.67 11.41
C SER A 362 -5.53 35.90 12.30
N ALA A 363 -4.83 35.87 13.44
CA ALA A 363 -4.78 36.95 14.42
C ALA A 363 -3.55 37.86 14.24
N GLN A 364 -2.66 37.52 13.34
CA GLN A 364 -1.55 38.32 12.83
C GLN A 364 -1.91 38.90 11.46
#